data_632e4068baee70ab176ded2a2e1b6648
#
_entry.id   632e4068baee70ab176ded2a2e1b6648
#
_cell.length_a   1.000
_cell.length_b   1.000
_cell.length_c   1.000
_cell.angle_alpha   90.00
_cell.angle_beta   90.00
_cell.angle_gamma   90.00
#
_symmetry.space_group_name_H-M   'P 1'
#
loop_
_entity.id
_entity.type
_entity.pdbx_description
1 polymer ?
#
loop_
_entity_poly.entity_id
_entity_poly.type
_entity_poly.pdbx_seq_one_letter_code
_entity_poly.pdbx_strand_id
1 'polypeptide(L)'
;MYKRQKNKNKAEKRLKRASKMKKYQLEKTGEISRKKRIRIALLIVTTVFMALIIRVAWIQFHNGDSLQQMAYLQQTLDRKINPKRGTIYDATGKTVLATSSSVETITINPVNISKENKEKVARKFAELFELDYEKVLKKVNKKTAIETIAKKVDKDKSNELRVWMKNENITSGINIDEDTKRFYPFNNLASQIIGFCGSDNQGLAGIELSLIHI
;
A
#
# COMPACT_ATOMS: atom_id res chain seq x y z
N MET A 1 87.15 -34.00 -37.59
CA MET A 1 86.21 -33.96 -36.44
C MET A 1 85.57 -32.62 -36.24
N TYR A 2 86.20 -31.51 -36.33
CA TYR A 2 85.68 -30.13 -36.02
C TYR A 2 84.46 -29.67 -36.82
N LYS A 3 84.37 -29.97 -38.13
CA LYS A 3 83.21 -29.55 -39.00
C LYS A 3 81.89 -30.26 -38.63
N ARG A 4 81.95 -31.50 -38.12
CA ARG A 4 80.74 -32.26 -37.71
C ARG A 4 80.11 -31.71 -36.43
N GLN A 5 80.92 -31.23 -35.51
CA GLN A 5 80.49 -30.67 -34.22
C GLN A 5 79.85 -29.27 -34.45
N LYS A 6 80.39 -28.44 -35.36
CA LYS A 6 79.85 -27.13 -35.71
C LYS A 6 78.50 -27.24 -36.40
N ASN A 7 78.27 -28.28 -37.20
CA ASN A 7 76.98 -28.51 -37.85
C ASN A 7 75.89 -29.01 -36.88
N LYS A 8 76.26 -29.88 -35.87
CA LYS A 8 75.40 -30.32 -34.81
C LYS A 8 74.92 -29.12 -33.96
N ASN A 9 75.80 -28.25 -33.54
CA ASN A 9 75.49 -27.06 -32.76
C ASN A 9 74.58 -26.07 -33.50
N LYS A 10 74.78 -26.00 -34.85
CA LYS A 10 73.93 -25.16 -35.69
C LYS A 10 72.51 -25.74 -35.87
N ALA A 11 72.40 -27.04 -36.01
CA ALA A 11 71.12 -27.75 -36.07
C ALA A 11 70.34 -27.63 -34.74
N GLU A 12 71.03 -27.80 -33.63
CA GLU A 12 70.42 -27.67 -32.27
C GLU A 12 69.94 -26.25 -32.00
N LYS A 13 70.69 -25.23 -32.37
CA LYS A 13 70.23 -23.81 -32.31
C LYS A 13 69.00 -23.55 -33.19
N ARG A 14 68.93 -24.18 -34.37
CA ARG A 14 67.76 -24.07 -35.26
C ARG A 14 66.54 -24.75 -34.65
N LEU A 15 66.66 -25.92 -34.07
CA LEU A 15 65.61 -26.64 -33.40
C LEU A 15 65.07 -25.86 -32.16
N LYS A 16 65.97 -25.30 -31.34
CA LYS A 16 65.60 -24.45 -30.18
C LYS A 16 64.88 -23.20 -30.60
N ARG A 17 65.29 -22.56 -31.73
CA ARG A 17 64.60 -21.40 -32.30
C ARG A 17 63.20 -21.77 -32.83
N ALA A 18 63.08 -22.86 -33.56
CA ALA A 18 61.81 -23.37 -34.07
C ALA A 18 60.82 -23.72 -32.96
N SER A 19 61.27 -24.41 -31.88
CA SER A 19 60.46 -24.74 -30.74
C SER A 19 59.97 -23.47 -29.98
N LYS A 20 60.86 -22.48 -29.81
CA LYS A 20 60.53 -21.20 -29.19
C LYS A 20 59.52 -20.41 -30.01
N MET A 21 59.66 -20.39 -31.34
CA MET A 21 58.70 -19.77 -32.25
C MET A 21 57.36 -20.48 -32.23
N LYS A 22 57.31 -21.82 -32.17
CA LYS A 22 56.09 -22.59 -32.09
C LYS A 22 55.36 -22.34 -30.77
N LYS A 23 56.10 -22.27 -29.65
CA LYS A 23 55.54 -21.93 -28.34
C LYS A 23 54.94 -20.51 -28.34
N TYR A 24 55.66 -19.54 -28.89
CA TYR A 24 55.17 -18.16 -29.01
C TYR A 24 53.91 -18.06 -29.88
N GLN A 25 53.83 -18.79 -30.98
CA GLN A 25 52.63 -18.85 -31.84
C GLN A 25 51.44 -19.47 -31.12
N LEU A 26 51.65 -20.55 -30.31
CA LEU A 26 50.63 -21.21 -29.52
C LEU A 26 50.11 -20.29 -28.40
N GLU A 27 50.98 -19.55 -27.72
CA GLU A 27 50.57 -18.57 -26.70
C GLU A 27 49.77 -17.43 -27.32
N LYS A 28 50.20 -16.91 -28.46
CA LYS A 28 49.49 -15.81 -29.16
C LYS A 28 48.11 -16.25 -29.67
N THR A 29 47.99 -17.47 -30.19
CA THR A 29 46.68 -18.02 -30.61
C THR A 29 45.76 -18.27 -29.42
N GLY A 30 46.30 -18.69 -28.26
CA GLY A 30 45.55 -18.86 -27.02
C GLY A 30 44.99 -17.54 -26.45
N GLU A 31 45.80 -16.47 -26.51
CA GLU A 31 45.36 -15.13 -26.11
C GLU A 31 44.26 -14.55 -27.02
N ILE A 32 44.43 -14.68 -28.33
CA ILE A 32 43.43 -14.22 -29.32
C ILE A 32 42.13 -14.98 -29.15
N SER A 33 42.17 -16.26 -28.92
CA SER A 33 41.00 -17.09 -28.64
C SER A 33 40.31 -16.71 -27.34
N ARG A 34 41.04 -16.39 -26.27
CA ARG A 34 40.52 -15.90 -25.00
C ARG A 34 39.85 -14.54 -25.16
N LYS A 35 40.50 -13.60 -25.82
CA LYS A 35 39.95 -12.25 -26.12
C LYS A 35 38.67 -12.32 -26.96
N LYS A 36 38.60 -13.25 -27.93
CA LYS A 36 37.37 -13.48 -28.72
C LYS A 36 36.24 -14.02 -27.87
N ARG A 37 36.48 -15.01 -26.99
CA ARG A 37 35.48 -15.56 -26.08
C ARG A 37 34.95 -14.53 -25.09
N ILE A 38 35.83 -13.69 -24.53
CA ILE A 38 35.43 -12.60 -23.63
C ILE A 38 34.56 -11.56 -24.36
N ARG A 39 34.90 -11.18 -25.59
CA ARG A 39 34.08 -10.26 -26.39
C ARG A 39 32.70 -10.84 -26.70
N ILE A 40 32.63 -12.13 -27.06
CA ILE A 40 31.37 -12.81 -27.32
C ILE A 40 30.53 -12.88 -26.05
N ALA A 41 31.12 -13.23 -24.92
CA ALA A 41 30.42 -13.25 -23.63
C ALA A 41 29.88 -11.85 -23.25
N LEU A 42 30.70 -10.81 -23.44
CA LEU A 42 30.29 -9.44 -23.21
C LEU A 42 29.13 -9.03 -24.14
N LEU A 43 29.19 -9.39 -25.41
CA LEU A 43 28.12 -9.15 -26.38
C LEU A 43 26.82 -9.85 -25.95
N ILE A 44 26.85 -11.07 -25.50
CA ILE A 44 25.69 -11.80 -25.02
C ILE A 44 25.08 -11.10 -23.81
N VAL A 45 25.88 -10.71 -22.84
CA VAL A 45 25.44 -10.01 -21.64
C VAL A 45 24.78 -8.65 -22.01
N THR A 46 25.43 -7.85 -22.87
CA THR A 46 24.87 -6.57 -23.30
C THR A 46 23.57 -6.75 -24.07
N THR A 47 23.43 -7.78 -24.89
CA THR A 47 22.20 -8.06 -25.62
C THR A 47 21.06 -8.44 -24.66
N VAL A 48 21.33 -9.25 -23.62
CA VAL A 48 20.34 -9.58 -22.59
C VAL A 48 19.90 -8.35 -21.83
N PHE A 49 20.83 -7.48 -21.40
CA PHE A 49 20.49 -6.21 -20.75
C PHE A 49 19.64 -5.30 -21.64
N MET A 50 19.99 -5.20 -22.91
CA MET A 50 19.22 -4.39 -23.86
C MET A 50 17.80 -4.92 -24.04
N ALA A 51 17.62 -6.23 -24.11
CA ALA A 51 16.30 -6.86 -24.17
C ALA A 51 15.46 -6.59 -22.89
N LEU A 52 16.09 -6.61 -21.71
CA LEU A 52 15.42 -6.27 -20.45
C LEU A 52 14.97 -4.79 -20.42
N ILE A 53 15.83 -3.88 -20.86
CA ILE A 53 15.50 -2.43 -20.93
C ILE A 53 14.33 -2.21 -21.88
N ILE A 54 14.34 -2.83 -23.05
CA ILE A 54 13.23 -2.74 -24.03
C ILE A 54 11.95 -3.28 -23.43
N ARG A 55 12.01 -4.39 -22.70
CA ARG A 55 10.84 -4.98 -22.04
C ARG A 55 10.27 -4.06 -20.96
N VAL A 56 11.11 -3.47 -20.13
CA VAL A 56 10.67 -2.51 -19.10
C VAL A 56 10.04 -1.27 -19.74
N ALA A 57 10.68 -0.72 -20.76
CA ALA A 57 10.14 0.41 -21.51
C ALA A 57 8.77 0.07 -22.14
N TRP A 58 8.62 -1.12 -22.73
CA TRP A 58 7.34 -1.58 -23.28
C TRP A 58 6.23 -1.62 -22.22
N ILE A 59 6.51 -2.22 -21.05
CA ILE A 59 5.56 -2.29 -19.93
C ILE A 59 5.19 -0.88 -19.48
N GLN A 60 6.15 0.02 -19.37
CA GLN A 60 5.95 1.38 -18.91
C GLN A 60 5.09 2.20 -19.89
N PHE A 61 5.32 2.06 -21.19
CA PHE A 61 4.55 2.80 -22.20
C PHE A 61 3.17 2.18 -22.47
N HIS A 62 3.03 0.84 -22.40
CA HIS A 62 1.78 0.20 -22.75
C HIS A 62 0.84 0.04 -21.55
N ASN A 63 1.36 -0.26 -20.37
CA ASN A 63 0.57 -0.51 -19.16
C ASN A 63 0.77 0.58 -18.09
N GLY A 64 1.51 1.64 -18.39
CA GLY A 64 1.86 2.69 -17.42
C GLY A 64 0.65 3.27 -16.71
N ASP A 65 -0.36 3.69 -17.46
CA ASP A 65 -1.56 4.33 -16.93
C ASP A 65 -2.37 3.36 -16.04
N SER A 66 -2.51 2.10 -16.44
CA SER A 66 -3.25 1.11 -15.64
C SER A 66 -2.51 0.76 -14.35
N LEU A 67 -1.19 0.64 -14.40
CA LEU A 67 -0.36 0.38 -13.22
C LEU A 67 -0.36 1.58 -12.27
N GLN A 68 -0.35 2.80 -12.81
CA GLN A 68 -0.44 4.02 -12.02
C GLN A 68 -1.81 4.15 -11.34
N GLN A 69 -2.91 3.82 -12.04
CA GLN A 69 -4.24 3.76 -11.44
C GLN A 69 -4.34 2.72 -10.34
N MET A 70 -3.81 1.51 -10.54
CA MET A 70 -3.79 0.48 -9.50
C MET A 70 -2.95 0.91 -8.28
N ALA A 71 -1.80 1.53 -8.50
CA ALA A 71 -0.98 2.08 -7.41
C ALA A 71 -1.70 3.20 -6.67
N TYR A 72 -2.37 4.10 -7.39
CA TYR A 72 -3.20 5.16 -6.81
C TYR A 72 -4.34 4.59 -5.97
N LEU A 73 -5.09 3.61 -6.49
CA LEU A 73 -6.18 2.94 -5.76
C LEU A 73 -5.68 2.18 -4.52
N GLN A 74 -4.48 1.63 -4.55
CA GLN A 74 -3.87 0.99 -3.38
C GLN A 74 -3.37 2.00 -2.34
N GLN A 75 -2.91 3.17 -2.77
CA GLN A 75 -2.41 4.23 -1.89
C GLN A 75 -3.51 5.14 -1.38
N THR A 76 -4.54 5.36 -2.19
CA THR A 76 -5.69 6.19 -1.83
C THR A 76 -6.74 5.31 -1.19
N LEU A 77 -6.90 5.45 0.12
CA LEU A 77 -8.00 4.84 0.85
C LEU A 77 -9.28 5.57 0.47
N ASP A 78 -10.05 4.96 -0.42
CA ASP A 78 -11.35 5.48 -0.83
C ASP A 78 -12.32 5.37 0.36
N ARG A 79 -12.49 6.50 1.08
CA ARG A 79 -13.38 6.57 2.23
C ARG A 79 -14.79 6.87 1.74
N LYS A 80 -15.64 5.87 1.85
CA LYS A 80 -17.05 6.02 1.53
C LYS A 80 -17.71 6.94 2.55
N ILE A 81 -17.95 8.18 2.18
CA ILE A 81 -18.73 9.13 3.00
C ILE A 81 -20.20 8.86 2.73
N ASN A 82 -20.92 8.45 3.77
CA ASN A 82 -22.35 8.26 3.65
C ASN A 82 -23.07 9.62 3.60
N PRO A 83 -23.91 9.89 2.59
CA PRO A 83 -24.64 11.15 2.51
C PRO A 83 -25.63 11.27 3.68
N LYS A 84 -25.92 12.52 4.07
CA LYS A 84 -26.94 12.80 5.06
C LYS A 84 -28.33 12.55 4.46
N ARG A 85 -29.15 11.77 5.17
CA ARG A 85 -30.56 11.58 4.79
C ARG A 85 -31.37 12.82 5.12
N GLY A 86 -32.32 13.15 4.26
CA GLY A 86 -33.27 14.27 4.46
C GLY A 86 -34.08 14.13 5.75
N THR A 87 -34.61 15.25 6.25
CA THR A 87 -35.49 15.30 7.41
C THR A 87 -36.90 14.92 7.02
N ILE A 88 -37.56 14.09 7.82
CA ILE A 88 -38.98 13.73 7.66
C ILE A 88 -39.78 14.56 8.64
N TYR A 89 -40.75 15.27 8.12
CA TYR A 89 -41.69 16.12 8.88
C TYR A 89 -43.06 15.47 8.94
N ASP A 90 -43.91 15.99 9.83
CA ASP A 90 -45.32 15.69 9.86
C ASP A 90 -46.09 16.43 8.72
N ALA A 91 -47.38 16.20 8.60
CA ALA A 91 -48.23 16.84 7.58
C ALA A 91 -48.28 18.39 7.70
N THR A 92 -47.95 18.92 8.86
CA THR A 92 -47.91 20.39 9.08
C THR A 92 -46.58 21.01 8.66
N GLY A 93 -45.54 20.20 8.40
CA GLY A 93 -44.19 20.63 8.08
C GLY A 93 -43.42 21.27 9.25
N LYS A 94 -43.96 21.23 10.45
CA LYS A 94 -43.36 21.87 11.65
C LYS A 94 -42.68 20.90 12.58
N THR A 95 -43.24 19.70 12.72
CA THR A 95 -42.73 18.70 13.64
C THR A 95 -41.76 17.74 12.93
N VAL A 96 -40.54 17.65 13.42
CA VAL A 96 -39.52 16.72 12.90
C VAL A 96 -39.78 15.33 13.43
N LEU A 97 -40.10 14.37 12.56
CA LEU A 97 -40.31 12.96 12.89
C LEU A 97 -39.03 12.11 12.81
N ALA A 98 -38.17 12.43 11.87
CA ALA A 98 -36.84 11.80 11.75
C ALA A 98 -35.82 12.76 11.12
N THR A 99 -34.63 12.83 11.64
CA THR A 99 -33.54 13.65 11.12
C THR A 99 -32.19 12.94 11.18
N SER A 100 -31.21 13.49 10.47
CA SER A 100 -29.83 12.96 10.52
C SER A 100 -28.98 13.83 11.45
N SER A 101 -28.45 13.24 12.52
CA SER A 101 -27.46 13.87 13.39
C SER A 101 -26.05 13.63 12.85
N SER A 102 -25.19 14.63 12.92
CA SER A 102 -23.80 14.55 12.56
C SER A 102 -23.02 13.86 13.69
N VAL A 103 -22.41 12.75 13.40
CA VAL A 103 -21.55 11.96 14.29
C VAL A 103 -20.22 11.67 13.58
N GLU A 104 -19.31 11.01 14.24
CA GLU A 104 -18.00 10.72 13.68
C GLU A 104 -17.64 9.23 13.85
N THR A 105 -16.93 8.68 12.90
CA THR A 105 -16.39 7.31 12.96
C THR A 105 -14.89 7.37 13.10
N ILE A 106 -14.35 6.68 14.10
CA ILE A 106 -12.93 6.62 14.41
C ILE A 106 -12.31 5.41 13.75
N THR A 107 -11.38 5.66 12.84
CA THR A 107 -10.60 4.62 12.16
C THR A 107 -9.12 4.82 12.42
N ILE A 108 -8.36 3.73 12.46
CA ILE A 108 -6.91 3.77 12.60
C ILE A 108 -6.22 3.08 11.43
N ASN A 109 -5.00 3.56 11.15
CA ASN A 109 -4.04 2.85 10.32
C ASN A 109 -2.93 2.31 11.21
N PRO A 110 -2.99 1.03 11.64
CA PRO A 110 -2.05 0.45 12.58
C PRO A 110 -0.59 0.46 12.12
N VAL A 111 -0.37 0.51 10.80
CA VAL A 111 0.98 0.54 10.21
C VAL A 111 1.64 1.91 10.42
N ASN A 112 0.84 2.99 10.39
CA ASN A 112 1.33 4.36 10.52
C ASN A 112 1.46 4.83 11.98
N ILE A 113 1.00 4.04 12.95
CA ILE A 113 1.18 4.36 14.37
C ILE A 113 2.55 3.88 14.83
N SER A 114 3.36 4.78 15.40
CA SER A 114 4.65 4.44 16.00
C SER A 114 4.50 3.37 17.08
N LYS A 115 5.44 2.43 17.15
CA LYS A 115 5.40 1.32 18.12
C LYS A 115 5.27 1.81 19.56
N GLU A 116 5.92 2.92 19.90
CA GLU A 116 5.89 3.53 21.24
C GLU A 116 4.50 4.09 21.61
N ASN A 117 3.76 4.56 20.60
CA ASN A 117 2.45 5.17 20.81
C ASN A 117 1.29 4.16 20.80
N LYS A 118 1.53 2.92 20.33
CA LYS A 118 0.46 1.92 20.21
C LYS A 118 -0.25 1.63 21.52
N GLU A 119 0.49 1.46 22.61
CA GLU A 119 -0.09 1.19 23.93
C GLU A 119 -0.84 2.41 24.47
N LYS A 120 -0.28 3.62 24.31
CA LYS A 120 -0.92 4.88 24.71
C LYS A 120 -2.26 5.08 23.99
N VAL A 121 -2.25 4.88 22.66
CA VAL A 121 -3.44 4.96 21.81
C VAL A 121 -4.48 3.93 22.24
N ALA A 122 -4.08 2.68 22.49
CA ALA A 122 -4.98 1.62 22.91
C ALA A 122 -5.65 1.94 24.25
N ARG A 123 -4.89 2.47 25.23
CA ARG A 123 -5.42 2.89 26.53
C ARG A 123 -6.42 4.02 26.40
N LYS A 124 -6.06 5.09 25.64
CA LYS A 124 -6.96 6.24 25.45
C LYS A 124 -8.25 5.85 24.75
N PHE A 125 -8.19 4.97 23.75
CA PHE A 125 -9.39 4.47 23.09
C PHE A 125 -10.27 3.60 24.01
N ALA A 126 -9.66 2.73 24.83
CA ALA A 126 -10.40 1.93 25.79
C ALA A 126 -11.13 2.80 26.82
N GLU A 127 -10.45 3.85 27.32
CA GLU A 127 -11.01 4.79 28.28
C GLU A 127 -12.14 5.65 27.66
N LEU A 128 -11.87 6.28 26.51
CA LEU A 128 -12.78 7.27 25.91
C LEU A 128 -14.05 6.64 25.32
N PHE A 129 -13.92 5.45 24.73
CA PHE A 129 -15.02 4.73 24.07
C PHE A 129 -15.59 3.57 24.90
N GLU A 130 -15.13 3.38 26.14
CA GLU A 130 -15.59 2.31 27.04
C GLU A 130 -15.41 0.91 26.41
N LEU A 131 -14.30 0.72 25.69
CA LEU A 131 -13.99 -0.52 24.98
C LEU A 131 -13.01 -1.39 25.80
N ASP A 132 -13.09 -2.70 25.56
CA ASP A 132 -12.13 -3.64 26.11
C ASP A 132 -10.72 -3.36 25.58
N TYR A 133 -9.79 -3.06 26.49
CA TYR A 133 -8.41 -2.74 26.17
C TYR A 133 -7.72 -3.81 25.33
N GLU A 134 -7.91 -5.09 25.63
CA GLU A 134 -7.28 -6.17 24.87
C GLU A 134 -7.76 -6.26 23.43
N LYS A 135 -9.06 -6.01 23.20
CA LYS A 135 -9.63 -5.97 21.85
C LYS A 135 -9.10 -4.81 21.05
N VAL A 136 -8.98 -3.63 21.68
CA VAL A 136 -8.40 -2.44 21.04
C VAL A 136 -6.93 -2.66 20.74
N LEU A 137 -6.15 -3.20 21.67
CA LEU A 137 -4.73 -3.49 21.49
C LEU A 137 -4.49 -4.48 20.34
N LYS A 138 -5.33 -5.51 20.23
CA LYS A 138 -5.28 -6.45 19.08
C LYS A 138 -5.51 -5.73 17.76
N LYS A 139 -6.46 -4.79 17.68
CA LYS A 139 -6.72 -3.98 16.48
C LYS A 139 -5.54 -3.07 16.14
N VAL A 140 -4.96 -2.40 17.13
CA VAL A 140 -3.80 -1.49 16.96
C VAL A 140 -2.54 -2.25 16.54
N ASN A 141 -2.41 -3.53 16.84
CA ASN A 141 -1.26 -4.36 16.47
C ASN A 141 -1.42 -5.10 15.13
N LYS A 142 -2.59 -5.02 14.49
CA LYS A 142 -2.78 -5.63 13.17
C LYS A 142 -1.89 -4.98 12.11
N LYS A 143 -1.59 -5.75 11.06
CA LYS A 143 -0.88 -5.26 9.86
C LYS A 143 -1.88 -4.93 8.75
N THR A 144 -2.89 -4.12 9.07
CA THR A 144 -3.94 -3.68 8.14
C THR A 144 -3.81 -2.18 7.90
N ALA A 145 -4.24 -1.72 6.74
CA ALA A 145 -4.22 -0.30 6.40
C ALA A 145 -5.34 0.48 7.10
N ILE A 146 -6.46 -0.16 7.40
CA ILE A 146 -7.59 0.46 8.12
C ILE A 146 -8.20 -0.54 9.10
N GLU A 147 -8.46 -0.08 10.32
CA GLU A 147 -9.27 -0.76 11.33
C GLU A 147 -10.23 0.25 11.97
N THR A 148 -11.50 -0.12 12.05
CA THR A 148 -12.49 0.72 12.73
C THR A 148 -12.45 0.45 14.22
N ILE A 149 -12.28 1.49 15.02
CA ILE A 149 -12.29 1.43 16.50
C ILE A 149 -13.71 1.64 17.03
N ALA A 150 -14.30 2.79 16.72
CA ALA A 150 -15.64 3.14 17.13
C ALA A 150 -16.42 3.79 16.00
N LYS A 151 -17.70 3.44 15.86
CA LYS A 151 -18.62 4.02 14.87
C LYS A 151 -19.63 4.91 15.54
N LYS A 152 -20.07 5.96 14.83
CA LYS A 152 -21.17 6.85 15.25
C LYS A 152 -20.93 7.49 16.62
N VAL A 153 -19.70 7.93 16.84
CA VAL A 153 -19.25 8.62 18.06
C VAL A 153 -19.79 10.04 18.05
N ASP A 154 -20.23 10.53 19.19
CA ASP A 154 -20.67 11.92 19.35
C ASP A 154 -19.48 12.87 19.25
N LYS A 155 -19.74 14.09 18.71
CA LYS A 155 -18.70 15.08 18.46
C LYS A 155 -17.91 15.48 19.69
N ASP A 156 -18.49 15.43 20.86
CA ASP A 156 -17.80 15.79 22.12
C ASP A 156 -16.65 14.84 22.41
N LYS A 157 -16.90 13.52 22.33
CA LYS A 157 -15.86 12.49 22.52
C LYS A 157 -14.78 12.58 21.43
N SER A 158 -15.15 12.86 20.20
CA SER A 158 -14.17 13.01 19.11
C SER A 158 -13.34 14.28 19.25
N ASN A 159 -13.89 15.37 19.75
CA ASN A 159 -13.14 16.59 20.03
C ASN A 159 -12.13 16.36 21.18
N GLU A 160 -12.53 15.64 22.22
CA GLU A 160 -11.59 15.23 23.28
C GLU A 160 -10.44 14.40 22.70
N LEU A 161 -10.72 13.48 21.78
CA LEU A 161 -9.69 12.72 21.09
C LEU A 161 -8.75 13.63 20.28
N ARG A 162 -9.30 14.62 19.55
CA ARG A 162 -8.47 15.59 18.79
C ARG A 162 -7.54 16.39 19.69
N VAL A 163 -8.04 16.86 20.83
CA VAL A 163 -7.22 17.58 21.81
C VAL A 163 -6.13 16.69 22.35
N TRP A 164 -6.44 15.46 22.73
CA TRP A 164 -5.46 14.50 23.21
C TRP A 164 -4.39 14.17 22.16
N MET A 165 -4.79 13.91 20.90
CA MET A 165 -3.84 13.68 19.79
C MET A 165 -2.87 14.84 19.61
N LYS A 166 -3.37 16.08 19.73
CA LYS A 166 -2.54 17.29 19.62
C LYS A 166 -1.54 17.40 20.77
N ASN A 167 -1.95 17.09 21.99
CA ASN A 167 -1.10 17.14 23.18
C ASN A 167 0.01 16.08 23.15
N GLU A 168 -0.28 14.88 22.65
CA GLU A 168 0.70 13.78 22.52
C GLU A 168 1.50 13.85 21.21
N ASN A 169 1.30 14.88 20.37
CA ASN A 169 1.93 15.02 19.05
C ASN A 169 1.72 13.82 18.11
N ILE A 170 0.56 13.16 18.22
CA ILE A 170 0.20 12.04 17.34
C ILE A 170 -0.47 12.61 16.10
N THR A 171 0.30 12.76 15.02
CA THR A 171 -0.16 13.38 13.76
C THR A 171 -0.60 12.36 12.71
N SER A 172 -0.28 11.07 12.89
CA SER A 172 -0.54 10.04 11.88
C SER A 172 -1.10 8.75 12.48
N GLY A 173 -1.84 8.03 11.66
CA GLY A 173 -2.36 6.71 12.02
C GLY A 173 -3.73 6.71 12.71
N ILE A 174 -4.30 7.86 13.09
CA ILE A 174 -5.66 7.99 13.62
C ILE A 174 -6.44 8.91 12.69
N ASN A 175 -7.62 8.46 12.27
CA ASN A 175 -8.50 9.23 11.40
C ASN A 175 -9.87 9.35 12.06
N ILE A 176 -10.44 10.53 11.93
CA ILE A 176 -11.77 10.89 12.44
C ILE A 176 -12.59 11.31 11.24
N ASP A 177 -13.47 10.43 10.80
CA ASP A 177 -14.25 10.59 9.59
C ASP A 177 -15.68 11.04 9.95
N GLU A 178 -16.22 12.02 9.21
CA GLU A 178 -17.62 12.43 9.38
C GLU A 178 -18.54 11.27 9.00
N ASP A 179 -19.53 11.04 9.85
CA ASP A 179 -20.58 10.05 9.66
C ASP A 179 -21.94 10.64 10.08
N THR A 180 -23.01 9.94 9.82
CA THR A 180 -24.35 10.35 10.16
C THR A 180 -25.10 9.26 10.92
N LYS A 181 -25.89 9.67 11.90
CA LYS A 181 -26.77 8.77 12.67
C LYS A 181 -28.20 9.25 12.51
N ARG A 182 -29.11 8.35 12.18
CA ARG A 182 -30.53 8.68 12.12
C ARG A 182 -31.06 8.85 13.54
N PHE A 183 -31.78 9.93 13.77
CA PHE A 183 -32.37 10.29 15.07
C PHE A 183 -33.86 10.46 14.95
N TYR A 184 -34.60 9.86 15.86
CA TYR A 184 -36.06 9.90 15.95
C TYR A 184 -36.46 10.60 17.24
N PRO A 185 -36.86 11.89 17.21
CA PRO A 185 -37.13 12.67 18.43
C PRO A 185 -38.21 12.08 19.32
N PHE A 186 -39.20 11.40 18.71
CA PHE A 186 -40.33 10.83 19.41
C PHE A 186 -40.24 9.31 19.62
N ASN A 187 -39.03 8.76 19.55
CA ASN A 187 -38.74 7.32 19.76
C ASN A 187 -39.67 6.42 18.91
N ASN A 188 -40.64 5.75 19.54
CA ASN A 188 -41.49 4.74 18.89
C ASN A 188 -42.70 5.32 18.15
N LEU A 189 -42.92 6.67 18.17
CA LEU A 189 -44.06 7.28 17.51
C LEU A 189 -44.03 6.99 15.99
N ALA A 190 -45.08 6.38 15.50
CA ALA A 190 -45.27 6.02 14.10
C ALA A 190 -44.12 5.12 13.54
N SER A 191 -43.45 4.36 14.39
CA SER A 191 -42.27 3.53 14.01
C SER A 191 -42.60 2.54 12.89
N GLN A 192 -43.83 2.01 12.84
CA GLN A 192 -44.25 1.08 11.78
C GLN A 192 -44.44 1.79 10.41
N ILE A 193 -44.76 3.08 10.42
CA ILE A 193 -44.97 3.89 9.21
C ILE A 193 -43.66 4.49 8.76
N ILE A 194 -42.94 5.14 9.67
CA ILE A 194 -41.63 5.79 9.38
C ILE A 194 -40.58 4.73 9.07
N GLY A 195 -40.59 3.61 9.81
CA GLY A 195 -39.57 2.59 9.73
C GLY A 195 -38.31 2.96 10.47
N PHE A 196 -37.21 2.34 10.10
CA PHE A 196 -35.90 2.57 10.71
C PHE A 196 -34.76 2.36 9.72
N CYS A 197 -33.60 2.93 10.05
CA CYS A 197 -32.36 2.78 9.30
C CYS A 197 -31.39 1.84 10.01
N GLY A 198 -30.65 1.05 9.23
CA GLY A 198 -29.56 0.21 9.70
C GLY A 198 -28.32 0.99 10.14
N SER A 199 -27.30 0.25 10.58
CA SER A 199 -26.02 0.81 11.00
C SER A 199 -25.26 1.52 9.86
N ASP A 200 -25.56 1.18 8.62
CA ASP A 200 -25.01 1.73 7.38
C ASP A 200 -25.84 2.90 6.79
N ASN A 201 -26.82 3.39 7.57
CA ASN A 201 -27.78 4.41 7.18
C ASN A 201 -28.72 4.02 6.02
N GLN A 202 -28.84 2.73 5.66
CA GLN A 202 -29.85 2.27 4.73
C GLN A 202 -31.21 2.13 5.45
N GLY A 203 -32.29 2.57 4.79
CA GLY A 203 -33.65 2.34 5.26
C GLY A 203 -34.01 0.87 5.17
N LEU A 204 -34.51 0.29 6.26
CA LEU A 204 -34.85 -1.14 6.32
C LEU A 204 -36.35 -1.41 6.32
N ALA A 205 -37.17 -0.41 6.68
CA ALA A 205 -38.63 -0.54 6.73
C ALA A 205 -39.34 0.80 6.51
N GLY A 206 -40.62 0.76 6.22
CA GLY A 206 -41.50 1.92 6.12
C GLY A 206 -41.09 2.98 5.09
N ILE A 207 -41.35 4.23 5.40
CA ILE A 207 -40.98 5.39 4.58
C ILE A 207 -39.46 5.46 4.35
N GLU A 208 -38.67 5.12 5.38
CA GLU A 208 -37.21 5.11 5.26
C GLU A 208 -36.72 4.16 4.15
N LEU A 209 -37.35 3.01 3.98
CA LEU A 209 -37.08 2.09 2.88
C LEU A 209 -37.54 2.64 1.53
N SER A 210 -38.73 3.21 1.46
CA SER A 210 -39.29 3.76 0.23
C SER A 210 -38.45 4.90 -0.35
N LEU A 211 -37.82 5.72 0.51
CA LEU A 211 -37.00 6.86 0.11
C LEU A 211 -35.62 6.47 -0.49
N ILE A 212 -35.23 5.23 -0.38
CA ILE A 212 -33.96 4.77 -1.01
C ILE A 212 -34.00 4.90 -2.54
N HIS A 213 -35.15 4.67 -3.13
CA HIS A 213 -35.33 4.69 -4.58
C HIS A 213 -35.56 6.06 -5.17
N ILE A 214 -35.73 7.09 -4.34
CA ILE A 214 -35.98 8.46 -4.75
C ILE A 214 -34.69 9.27 -4.64
#